data_cb7528403ffd2e6e2fbef0707622c12c
#
_entry.id   cb7528403ffd2e6e2fbef0707622c12c
#
_cell.length_a   1.000
_cell.length_b   1.000
_cell.length_c   1.000
_cell.angle_alpha   90.00
_cell.angle_beta   90.00
_cell.angle_gamma   90.00
#
_symmetry.space_group_name_H-M   'P 1'
#
loop_
_entity.id
_entity.type
_entity.pdbx_description
1 polymer ?
#
loop_
_entity_poly.entity_id
_entity_poly.type
_entity_poly.pdbx_seq_one_letter_code
_entity_poly.pdbx_strand_id
1 'polypeptide(L)'
;MKFFSIYFPLLITIITLLGCKKSTKSSTEIDNKSYIMDFELLQENPNNQTSIKITSPKATVDPSNNNLEILESTIEVLTKDGQDFRIKSGNSILNNITNSIKVFNSVNISFLNRPDYYITTNSFLWDMQTSIIDINNPFKV
;
A
#
# COMPACT_ATOMS: atom_id res chain seq x y z
N MET A 1 73.87 -1.14 24.85
CA MET A 1 72.88 -1.42 23.81
C MET A 1 71.87 -2.48 24.25
N LYS A 2 71.17 -2.32 25.39
CA LYS A 2 70.13 -3.30 25.87
C LYS A 2 68.78 -2.62 26.14
N PHE A 3 68.61 -1.33 25.92
CA PHE A 3 67.37 -0.59 26.21
C PHE A 3 66.42 -0.54 25.03
N PHE A 4 66.81 -0.92 23.83
CA PHE A 4 66.00 -0.83 22.62
C PHE A 4 65.00 -1.97 22.44
N SER A 5 65.23 -3.10 23.16
CA SER A 5 64.43 -4.33 22.95
C SER A 5 63.12 -4.38 23.76
N ILE A 6 62.96 -3.52 24.78
CA ILE A 6 61.81 -3.56 25.68
C ILE A 6 60.67 -2.60 25.21
N TYR A 7 61.03 -1.51 24.54
CA TYR A 7 60.07 -0.50 24.09
C TYR A 7 59.37 -0.86 22.77
N PHE A 8 59.96 -1.71 21.95
CA PHE A 8 59.42 -2.12 20.66
C PHE A 8 58.10 -2.95 20.77
N PRO A 9 57.99 -3.92 21.67
CA PRO A 9 56.71 -4.67 21.85
C PRO A 9 55.64 -3.79 22.52
N LEU A 10 56.01 -2.82 23.37
CA LEU A 10 55.05 -1.94 24.03
C LEU A 10 54.40 -0.93 23.04
N LEU A 11 55.17 -0.50 22.05
CA LEU A 11 54.65 0.44 20.99
C LEU A 11 53.64 -0.28 20.07
N ILE A 12 53.86 -1.56 19.77
CA ILE A 12 52.96 -2.38 18.94
C ILE A 12 51.63 -2.63 19.65
N THR A 13 51.65 -2.83 20.97
CA THR A 13 50.42 -3.08 21.73
C THR A 13 49.51 -1.82 21.83
N ILE A 14 50.09 -0.63 21.80
CA ILE A 14 49.28 0.66 21.82
C ILE A 14 48.59 0.90 20.49
N ILE A 15 49.20 0.50 19.37
CA ILE A 15 48.62 0.71 18.03
C ILE A 15 47.40 -0.19 17.80
N THR A 16 47.31 -1.36 18.42
CA THR A 16 46.17 -2.28 18.27
C THR A 16 44.92 -1.88 19.04
N LEU A 17 45.02 -0.97 20.01
CA LEU A 17 43.87 -0.50 20.79
C LEU A 17 43.13 0.72 20.16
N LEU A 18 43.68 1.32 19.12
CA LEU A 18 43.06 2.47 18.44
C LEU A 18 42.24 2.13 17.21
N GLY A 19 42.06 0.84 16.91
CA GLY A 19 41.50 0.35 15.65
C GLY A 19 40.15 -0.31 15.72
N CYS A 20 39.20 0.09 16.57
CA CYS A 20 37.80 -0.33 16.42
C CYS A 20 36.82 0.79 16.78
N LYS A 21 36.76 1.82 15.94
CA LYS A 21 35.48 2.55 15.81
C LYS A 21 34.52 1.59 15.12
N LYS A 22 33.64 0.96 15.89
CA LYS A 22 32.41 0.38 15.39
C LYS A 22 31.69 1.50 14.65
N SER A 23 31.80 1.52 13.33
CA SER A 23 30.88 2.24 12.48
C SER A 23 29.51 1.65 12.77
N THR A 24 28.74 2.32 13.56
CA THR A 24 27.30 2.11 13.64
C THR A 24 26.82 2.46 12.23
N LYS A 25 26.70 1.44 11.37
CA LYS A 25 25.88 1.55 10.17
C LYS A 25 24.49 1.90 10.72
N SER A 26 24.12 3.16 10.66
CA SER A 26 22.73 3.55 10.56
C SER A 26 22.20 2.69 9.42
N SER A 27 21.43 1.65 9.74
CA SER A 27 20.61 0.99 8.77
C SER A 27 19.62 2.05 8.30
N THR A 28 19.97 2.76 7.24
CA THR A 28 18.99 3.48 6.45
C THR A 28 18.05 2.37 6.00
N GLU A 29 16.89 2.30 6.60
CA GLU A 29 15.80 1.45 6.15
C GLU A 29 15.55 1.89 4.72
N ILE A 30 16.04 1.10 3.76
CA ILE A 30 15.82 1.36 2.35
C ILE A 30 14.33 1.10 2.19
N ASP A 31 13.56 2.16 2.02
CA ASP A 31 12.15 2.07 1.65
C ASP A 31 12.08 1.39 0.28
N ASN A 32 11.92 0.06 0.28
CA ASN A 32 11.87 -0.76 -0.92
C ASN A 32 10.53 -0.61 -1.66
N LYS A 33 9.74 0.41 -1.34
CA LYS A 33 8.46 0.67 -1.99
C LYS A 33 8.67 1.15 -3.42
N SER A 34 7.97 0.51 -4.34
CA SER A 34 7.93 0.92 -5.74
C SER A 34 6.68 1.75 -6.00
N TYR A 35 6.81 2.81 -6.81
CA TYR A 35 5.73 3.71 -7.16
C TYR A 35 5.28 3.50 -8.59
N ILE A 36 3.97 3.52 -8.82
CA ILE A 36 3.33 3.47 -10.13
C ILE A 36 2.56 4.78 -10.30
N MET A 37 2.88 5.55 -11.33
CA MET A 37 2.12 6.74 -11.71
C MET A 37 1.06 6.38 -12.72
N ASP A 38 -0.06 7.12 -12.72
CA ASP A 38 -1.19 6.89 -13.62
C ASP A 38 -1.66 5.42 -13.60
N PHE A 39 -1.86 4.93 -12.37
CA PHE A 39 -2.22 3.54 -12.13
C PHE A 39 -3.61 3.22 -12.68
N GLU A 40 -3.70 2.14 -13.42
CA GLU A 40 -4.97 1.56 -13.89
C GLU A 40 -4.94 0.03 -13.72
N LEU A 41 -6.00 -0.51 -13.12
CA LEU A 41 -6.24 -1.95 -12.99
C LEU A 41 -7.65 -2.25 -13.52
N LEU A 42 -7.74 -3.20 -14.43
CA LEU A 42 -9.01 -3.76 -14.90
C LEU A 42 -9.09 -5.23 -14.47
N GLN A 43 -10.15 -5.58 -13.78
CA GLN A 43 -10.45 -6.94 -13.36
C GLN A 43 -11.84 -7.34 -13.84
N GLU A 44 -11.92 -8.45 -14.55
CA GLU A 44 -13.18 -9.02 -15.00
C GLU A 44 -13.48 -10.30 -14.23
N ASN A 45 -14.69 -10.43 -13.72
CA ASN A 45 -15.17 -11.65 -13.09
C ASN A 45 -16.18 -12.32 -14.05
N PRO A 46 -15.78 -13.40 -14.76
CA PRO A 46 -16.63 -14.05 -15.73
C PRO A 46 -17.83 -14.74 -15.11
N ASN A 47 -17.76 -15.12 -13.82
CA ASN A 47 -18.84 -15.85 -13.15
C ASN A 47 -20.07 -14.98 -12.91
N ASN A 48 -19.88 -13.72 -12.55
CA ASN A 48 -20.98 -12.78 -12.30
C ASN A 48 -21.07 -11.65 -13.35
N GLN A 49 -20.20 -11.70 -14.38
CA GLN A 49 -20.12 -10.71 -15.44
C GLN A 49 -19.97 -9.28 -14.91
N THR A 50 -19.13 -9.13 -13.89
CA THR A 50 -18.81 -7.85 -13.28
C THR A 50 -17.42 -7.42 -13.76
N SER A 51 -17.30 -6.17 -14.18
CA SER A 51 -16.03 -5.52 -14.51
C SER A 51 -15.71 -4.45 -13.48
N ILE A 52 -14.51 -4.50 -12.93
CA ILE A 52 -14.01 -3.57 -11.93
C ILE A 52 -12.82 -2.85 -12.53
N LYS A 53 -12.91 -1.52 -12.62
CA LYS A 53 -11.83 -0.66 -13.07
C LYS A 53 -11.39 0.23 -11.91
N ILE A 54 -10.10 0.18 -11.55
CA ILE A 54 -9.50 1.02 -10.52
C ILE A 54 -8.51 1.97 -11.19
N THR A 55 -8.66 3.27 -10.97
CA THR A 55 -7.74 4.29 -11.45
C THR A 55 -7.25 5.18 -10.33
N SER A 56 -6.02 5.67 -10.44
CA SER A 56 -5.39 6.55 -9.45
C SER A 56 -4.21 7.30 -10.07
N PRO A 57 -3.93 8.53 -9.64
CA PRO A 57 -2.72 9.23 -10.05
C PRO A 57 -1.45 8.55 -9.54
N LYS A 58 -1.53 7.81 -8.41
CA LYS A 58 -0.36 7.16 -7.82
C LYS A 58 -0.75 5.92 -7.02
N ALA A 59 -0.01 4.85 -7.22
CA ALA A 59 -0.06 3.66 -6.39
C ALA A 59 1.33 3.29 -5.88
N THR A 60 1.40 2.63 -4.71
CA THR A 60 2.64 2.19 -4.07
C THR A 60 2.55 0.70 -3.82
N VAL A 61 3.53 -0.04 -4.33
CA VAL A 61 3.67 -1.48 -4.10
C VAL A 61 4.55 -1.70 -2.88
N ASP A 62 4.01 -2.39 -1.88
CA ASP A 62 4.78 -2.86 -0.73
C ASP A 62 5.04 -4.37 -0.89
N PRO A 63 6.26 -4.77 -1.25
CA PRO A 63 6.57 -6.17 -1.49
C PRO A 63 6.56 -7.02 -0.20
N SER A 64 6.60 -6.39 0.98
CA SER A 64 6.64 -7.10 2.26
C SER A 64 5.30 -7.72 2.65
N ASN A 65 4.19 -7.12 2.23
CA ASN A 65 2.83 -7.51 2.63
C ASN A 65 1.89 -7.79 1.45
N ASN A 66 2.38 -7.75 0.21
CA ASN A 66 1.61 -7.91 -1.03
C ASN A 66 0.42 -6.94 -1.16
N ASN A 67 0.52 -5.78 -0.52
CA ASN A 67 -0.47 -4.73 -0.62
C ASN A 67 -0.10 -3.72 -1.70
N LEU A 68 -1.13 -3.21 -2.37
CA LEU A 68 -1.05 -2.07 -3.23
C LEU A 68 -1.80 -0.90 -2.57
N GLU A 69 -1.05 0.09 -2.12
CA GLU A 69 -1.61 1.33 -1.57
C GLU A 69 -1.93 2.28 -2.71
N ILE A 70 -3.18 2.71 -2.83
CA ILE A 70 -3.71 3.50 -3.95
C ILE A 70 -4.18 4.85 -3.41
N LEU A 71 -3.61 5.94 -3.93
CA LEU A 71 -3.93 7.31 -3.52
C LEU A 71 -5.02 7.89 -4.44
N GLU A 72 -6.00 8.59 -3.86
CA GLU A 72 -7.09 9.24 -4.62
C GLU A 72 -7.75 8.29 -5.62
N SER A 73 -8.21 7.14 -5.11
CA SER A 73 -8.74 6.09 -5.96
C SER A 73 -10.13 6.41 -6.52
N THR A 74 -10.33 6.06 -7.78
CA THR A 74 -11.65 5.96 -8.41
C THR A 74 -11.85 4.51 -8.83
N ILE A 75 -12.90 3.87 -8.32
CA ILE A 75 -13.26 2.49 -8.61
C ILE A 75 -14.61 2.51 -9.34
N GLU A 76 -14.65 1.99 -10.55
CA GLU A 76 -15.87 1.83 -11.33
C GLU A 76 -16.25 0.36 -11.39
N VAL A 77 -17.49 0.06 -11.06
CA VAL A 77 -18.03 -1.28 -11.10
C VAL A 77 -19.18 -1.31 -12.08
N LEU A 78 -19.03 -2.12 -13.12
CA LEU A 78 -20.02 -2.35 -14.15
C LEU A 78 -20.57 -3.76 -13.96
N THR A 79 -21.88 -3.86 -13.82
CA THR A 79 -22.57 -5.13 -13.60
C THR A 79 -23.46 -5.49 -14.78
N LYS A 80 -23.69 -6.77 -15.00
CA LYS A 80 -24.60 -7.24 -16.05
C LYS A 80 -26.01 -6.65 -15.93
N ASP A 81 -26.47 -6.45 -14.69
CA ASP A 81 -27.83 -6.00 -14.40
C ASP A 81 -27.97 -4.48 -14.49
N GLY A 82 -26.90 -3.77 -14.92
CA GLY A 82 -26.88 -2.31 -15.03
C GLY A 82 -26.92 -1.58 -13.71
N GLN A 83 -26.61 -2.26 -12.59
CA GLN A 83 -26.44 -1.63 -11.29
C GLN A 83 -25.01 -1.10 -11.14
N ASP A 84 -24.66 -0.21 -12.05
CA ASP A 84 -23.30 0.31 -12.12
C ASP A 84 -23.08 1.40 -11.07
N PHE A 85 -21.91 1.37 -10.43
CA PHE A 85 -21.59 2.35 -9.44
C PHE A 85 -20.12 2.78 -9.51
N ARG A 86 -19.85 3.97 -9.00
CA ARG A 86 -18.51 4.55 -8.88
C ARG A 86 -18.21 4.89 -7.44
N ILE A 87 -17.04 4.49 -6.99
CA ILE A 87 -16.51 4.81 -5.67
C ILE A 87 -15.35 5.78 -5.85
N LYS A 88 -15.35 6.87 -5.10
CA LYS A 88 -14.21 7.80 -4.97
C LYS A 88 -13.76 7.82 -3.53
N SER A 89 -12.46 7.81 -3.30
CA SER A 89 -11.88 7.88 -1.96
C SER A 89 -10.51 8.55 -1.96
N GLY A 90 -10.09 9.03 -0.80
CA GLY A 90 -8.73 9.55 -0.62
C GLY A 90 -7.68 8.44 -0.70
N ASN A 91 -7.99 7.23 -0.20
CA ASN A 91 -7.06 6.12 -0.18
C ASN A 91 -7.77 4.78 -0.33
N SER A 92 -7.05 3.80 -0.89
CA SER A 92 -7.46 2.40 -0.90
C SER A 92 -6.25 1.48 -0.73
N ILE A 93 -6.46 0.31 -0.16
CA ILE A 93 -5.47 -0.74 -0.05
C ILE A 93 -6.04 -2.00 -0.68
N LEU A 94 -5.45 -2.42 -1.79
CA LEU A 94 -5.77 -3.67 -2.46
C LEU A 94 -4.84 -4.77 -1.96
N ASN A 95 -5.41 -5.84 -1.44
CA ASN A 95 -4.68 -7.04 -1.06
C ASN A 95 -4.91 -8.13 -2.11
N ASN A 96 -3.84 -8.46 -2.83
CA ASN A 96 -3.90 -9.44 -3.92
C ASN A 96 -4.04 -10.89 -3.44
N ILE A 97 -3.69 -11.19 -2.18
CA ILE A 97 -3.81 -12.55 -1.61
C ILE A 97 -5.26 -12.85 -1.26
N THR A 98 -5.91 -11.91 -0.57
CA THR A 98 -7.30 -12.07 -0.12
C THR A 98 -8.31 -11.60 -1.15
N ASN A 99 -7.86 -11.03 -2.26
CA ASN A 99 -8.70 -10.41 -3.29
C ASN A 99 -9.72 -9.43 -2.70
N SER A 100 -9.25 -8.59 -1.77
CA SER A 100 -10.07 -7.61 -1.07
C SER A 100 -9.48 -6.21 -1.18
N ILE A 101 -10.36 -5.22 -1.15
CA ILE A 101 -9.96 -3.82 -1.14
C ILE A 101 -10.57 -3.11 0.07
N LYS A 102 -9.72 -2.47 0.87
CA LYS A 102 -10.12 -1.54 1.92
C LYS A 102 -10.12 -0.14 1.35
N VAL A 103 -11.25 0.52 1.39
CA VAL A 103 -11.45 1.89 0.90
C VAL A 103 -11.68 2.81 2.08
N PHE A 104 -10.99 3.96 2.14
CA PHE A 104 -11.05 4.85 3.30
C PHE A 104 -10.68 6.30 2.94
N ASN A 105 -10.90 7.22 3.87
CA ASN A 105 -10.72 8.65 3.73
C ASN A 105 -11.70 9.28 2.72
N SER A 106 -12.84 9.74 3.24
CA SER A 106 -13.86 10.45 2.47
C SER A 106 -14.43 9.63 1.31
N VAL A 107 -15.00 8.48 1.64
CA VAL A 107 -15.57 7.58 0.65
C VAL A 107 -16.91 8.08 0.16
N ASN A 108 -17.08 8.18 -1.14
CA ASN A 108 -18.33 8.51 -1.82
C ASN A 108 -18.65 7.43 -2.86
N ILE A 109 -19.82 6.80 -2.73
CA ILE A 109 -20.34 5.81 -3.66
C ILE A 109 -21.51 6.45 -4.40
N SER A 110 -21.44 6.53 -5.70
CA SER A 110 -22.50 7.06 -6.56
C SER A 110 -22.96 6.00 -7.56
N PHE A 111 -24.28 5.92 -7.77
CA PHE A 111 -24.88 5.01 -8.74
C PHE A 111 -24.94 5.69 -10.11
N LEU A 112 -24.33 5.08 -11.14
CA LEU A 112 -24.20 5.72 -12.46
C LEU A 112 -25.56 5.94 -13.12
N ASN A 113 -26.50 5.02 -12.89
CA ASN A 113 -27.86 5.07 -13.44
C ASN A 113 -28.86 5.85 -12.56
N ARG A 114 -28.43 6.31 -11.38
CA ARG A 114 -29.24 7.08 -10.42
C ARG A 114 -28.35 8.13 -9.74
N PRO A 115 -28.01 9.22 -10.43
CA PRO A 115 -27.04 10.20 -9.93
C PRO A 115 -27.48 10.93 -8.65
N ASP A 116 -28.78 10.93 -8.36
CA ASP A 116 -29.34 11.53 -7.13
C ASP A 116 -29.12 10.64 -5.88
N TYR A 117 -28.72 9.39 -6.07
CA TYR A 117 -28.45 8.46 -4.98
C TYR A 117 -26.95 8.32 -4.77
N TYR A 118 -26.51 8.55 -3.54
CA TYR A 118 -25.13 8.38 -3.15
C TYR A 118 -25.03 7.93 -1.70
N ILE A 119 -23.96 7.23 -1.37
CA ILE A 119 -23.62 6.82 -0.02
C ILE A 119 -22.28 7.44 0.35
N THR A 120 -22.22 8.09 1.51
CA THR A 120 -20.96 8.58 2.07
C THR A 120 -20.62 7.86 3.36
N THR A 121 -19.38 7.44 3.49
CA THR A 121 -18.85 6.78 4.69
C THR A 121 -17.37 7.12 4.87
N ASN A 122 -16.81 6.80 6.03
CA ASN A 122 -15.38 6.97 6.27
C ASN A 122 -14.56 5.84 5.67
N SER A 123 -15.07 4.62 5.71
CA SER A 123 -14.39 3.45 5.15
C SER A 123 -15.34 2.26 4.98
N PHE A 124 -14.93 1.33 4.13
CA PHE A 124 -15.52 -0.01 4.03
C PHE A 124 -14.46 -1.03 3.59
N LEU A 125 -14.76 -2.30 3.78
CA LEU A 125 -14.05 -3.42 3.22
C LEU A 125 -14.91 -4.09 2.15
N TRP A 126 -14.33 -4.34 0.99
CA TRP A 126 -14.98 -5.04 -0.10
C TRP A 126 -14.22 -6.31 -0.44
N ASP A 127 -14.87 -7.44 -0.30
CA ASP A 127 -14.42 -8.72 -0.83
C ASP A 127 -14.85 -8.81 -2.30
N MET A 128 -13.89 -8.67 -3.21
CA MET A 128 -14.15 -8.64 -4.65
C MET A 128 -14.49 -10.05 -5.19
N GLN A 129 -14.15 -11.11 -4.46
CA GLN A 129 -14.46 -12.47 -4.86
C GLN A 129 -15.94 -12.79 -4.61
N THR A 130 -16.45 -12.43 -3.45
CA THR A 130 -17.86 -12.66 -3.05
C THR A 130 -18.76 -11.49 -3.43
N SER A 131 -18.21 -10.36 -3.83
CA SER A 131 -18.91 -9.09 -4.10
C SER A 131 -19.61 -8.51 -2.87
N ILE A 132 -19.17 -8.88 -1.66
CA ILE A 132 -19.73 -8.37 -0.40
C ILE A 132 -18.99 -7.09 0.01
N ILE A 133 -19.74 -6.03 0.25
CA ILE A 133 -19.24 -4.77 0.83
C ILE A 133 -19.67 -4.72 2.30
N ASP A 134 -18.69 -4.62 3.20
CA ASP A 134 -18.89 -4.50 4.65
C ASP A 134 -18.60 -3.07 5.10
N ILE A 135 -19.67 -2.37 5.54
CA ILE A 135 -19.60 -0.99 6.02
C ILE A 135 -19.78 -0.99 7.54
N ASN A 136 -18.65 -1.04 8.26
CA ASN A 136 -18.64 -1.05 9.73
C ASN A 136 -18.72 0.34 10.37
N ASN A 137 -18.85 1.41 9.58
CA ASN A 137 -18.90 2.79 10.03
C ASN A 137 -20.26 3.43 9.73
N PRO A 138 -20.64 4.50 10.44
CA PRO A 138 -21.81 5.30 10.09
C PRO A 138 -21.75 5.74 8.63
N PHE A 139 -22.87 5.64 7.93
CA PHE A 139 -23.00 6.08 6.55
C PHE A 139 -24.22 7.00 6.39
N LYS A 140 -24.19 7.85 5.36
CA LYS A 140 -25.31 8.70 4.95
C LYS A 140 -25.71 8.33 3.52
N VAL A 141 -27.00 8.37 3.27
CA VAL A 141 -27.61 8.14 1.96
C VAL A 141 -28.31 9.42 1.50
#